data_30b8ab21ca7478d5b5559c1503c00156
#
_entry.id   30b8ab21ca7478d5b5559c1503c00156
#
_cell.length_a   1.000
_cell.length_b   1.000
_cell.length_c   1.000
_cell.angle_alpha   90.00
_cell.angle_beta   90.00
_cell.angle_gamma   90.00
#
_symmetry.space_group_name_H-M   'P 1'
#
loop_
_entity.id
_entity.type
_entity.pdbx_description
1 polymer ?
#
loop_
_entity_poly.entity_id
_entity_poly.type
_entity_poly.pdbx_seq_one_letter_code
_entity_poly.pdbx_strand_id
1 'polypeptide(L)'
;MANNIVSVIMPTYNTGKLLIGSINSVLNQTYTNIELLIVDDCSSDEETKRILNDFSLKDCRVNVTYLKSNHGPSYARNIAIEKATGRYIAFCDSDDKLHPQKIEKQINLMENKDCALCCCTYCICD
;
A
#
# COMPACT_ATOMS: atom_id res chain seq x y z
N MET A 1 -7.14 -10.50 -21.70
CA MET A 1 -6.60 -9.16 -21.41
C MET A 1 -5.53 -9.26 -20.34
N ALA A 2 -4.44 -8.54 -20.47
CA ALA A 2 -3.40 -8.54 -19.44
C ALA A 2 -3.94 -7.97 -18.14
N ASN A 3 -3.67 -8.64 -17.01
CA ASN A 3 -3.95 -8.11 -15.69
C ASN A 3 -2.94 -7.02 -15.38
N ASN A 4 -3.36 -5.76 -15.45
CA ASN A 4 -2.52 -4.59 -15.16
C ASN A 4 -2.80 -4.01 -13.76
N ILE A 5 -3.36 -4.79 -12.86
CA ILE A 5 -3.55 -4.38 -11.47
C ILE A 5 -2.17 -4.17 -10.83
N VAL A 6 -2.06 -3.11 -10.04
CA VAL A 6 -0.92 -2.86 -9.16
C VAL A 6 -1.35 -3.18 -7.73
N SER A 7 -0.71 -4.15 -7.11
CA SER A 7 -0.91 -4.46 -5.69
C SER A 7 0.01 -3.58 -4.86
N VAL A 8 -0.56 -2.65 -4.11
CA VAL A 8 0.20 -1.78 -3.20
C VAL A 8 0.25 -2.46 -1.83
N ILE A 9 1.46 -2.68 -1.34
CA ILE A 9 1.75 -3.39 -0.09
C ILE A 9 2.01 -2.36 1.02
N MET A 10 1.24 -2.43 2.10
CA MET A 10 1.35 -1.49 3.21
C MET A 10 1.34 -2.24 4.56
N PRO A 11 2.51 -2.46 5.17
CA PRO A 11 2.55 -2.93 6.55
C PRO A 11 2.18 -1.78 7.49
N THR A 12 1.46 -2.06 8.57
CA THR A 12 1.12 -1.06 9.59
C THR A 12 1.23 -1.65 11.00
N TYR A 13 1.66 -0.81 11.93
CA TYR A 13 1.70 -1.12 13.35
C TYR A 13 1.63 0.18 14.17
N ASN A 14 0.53 0.39 14.88
CA ASN A 14 0.34 1.57 15.74
C ASN A 14 0.64 2.92 15.05
N THR A 15 0.23 3.08 13.80
CA THR A 15 0.56 4.26 12.99
C THR A 15 -0.31 5.48 13.34
N GLY A 16 -1.53 5.25 13.84
CA GLY A 16 -2.45 6.34 14.20
C GLY A 16 -2.87 7.17 12.99
N LYS A 17 -2.99 8.48 13.18
CA LYS A 17 -3.51 9.43 12.16
C LYS A 17 -2.69 9.52 10.88
N LEU A 18 -1.40 9.21 10.92
CA LEU A 18 -0.55 9.23 9.72
C LEU A 18 -1.05 8.26 8.65
N LEU A 19 -1.65 7.15 9.08
CA LEU A 19 -2.22 6.14 8.21
C LEU A 19 -3.28 6.70 7.24
N ILE A 20 -4.07 7.70 7.65
CA ILE A 20 -5.08 8.35 6.80
C ILE A 20 -4.43 8.98 5.56
N GLY A 21 -3.35 9.73 5.76
CA GLY A 21 -2.62 10.37 4.67
C GLY A 21 -1.98 9.36 3.71
N SER A 22 -1.44 8.28 4.25
CA SER A 22 -0.80 7.21 3.47
C SER A 22 -1.82 6.47 2.61
N ILE A 23 -2.92 6.01 3.19
CA ILE A 23 -4.00 5.33 2.46
C ILE A 23 -4.58 6.24 1.37
N ASN A 24 -4.91 7.49 1.70
CA ASN A 24 -5.44 8.45 0.72
C ASN A 24 -4.46 8.69 -0.43
N SER A 25 -3.16 8.76 -0.17
CA SER A 25 -2.15 8.96 -1.22
C SER A 25 -2.10 7.80 -2.22
N VAL A 26 -2.40 6.59 -1.77
CA VAL A 26 -2.53 5.41 -2.65
C VAL A 26 -3.85 5.45 -3.41
N LEU A 27 -4.97 5.69 -2.73
CA LEU A 27 -6.30 5.68 -3.35
C LEU A 27 -6.50 6.81 -4.37
N ASN A 28 -5.78 7.92 -4.22
CA ASN A 28 -5.83 9.09 -5.11
C ASN A 28 -4.73 9.08 -6.19
N GLN A 29 -4.09 7.95 -6.44
CA GLN A 29 -3.17 7.82 -7.57
C GLN A 29 -3.88 8.04 -8.91
N THR A 30 -3.21 8.67 -9.88
CA THR A 30 -3.72 8.82 -11.25
C THR A 30 -3.91 7.47 -11.94
N TYR A 31 -3.10 6.49 -11.61
CA TYR A 31 -3.31 5.09 -11.99
C TYR A 31 -4.35 4.45 -11.08
N THR A 32 -5.54 4.18 -11.58
CA THR A 32 -6.70 3.76 -10.76
C THR A 32 -6.86 2.26 -10.58
N ASN A 33 -6.22 1.46 -11.45
CA ASN A 33 -6.32 -0.01 -11.41
C ASN A 33 -5.38 -0.61 -10.35
N ILE A 34 -5.71 -0.35 -9.09
CA ILE A 34 -4.93 -0.75 -7.92
C ILE A 34 -5.77 -1.56 -6.94
N GLU A 35 -5.11 -2.40 -6.18
CA GLU A 35 -5.58 -2.92 -4.90
C GLU A 35 -4.60 -2.49 -3.81
N LEU A 36 -5.09 -2.16 -2.63
CA LEU A 36 -4.29 -1.80 -1.47
C LEU A 36 -4.38 -2.91 -0.43
N LEU A 37 -3.28 -3.59 -0.22
CA LEU A 37 -3.17 -4.71 0.72
C LEU A 37 -2.45 -4.23 1.98
N ILE A 38 -3.23 -4.01 3.03
CA ILE A 38 -2.72 -3.57 4.33
C ILE A 38 -2.64 -4.78 5.26
N VAL A 39 -1.50 -4.97 5.89
CA VAL A 39 -1.34 -5.98 6.94
C VAL A 39 -1.06 -5.27 8.25
N ASP A 40 -2.01 -5.37 9.18
CA ASP A 40 -1.89 -4.87 10.54
C ASP A 40 -1.14 -5.88 11.40
N ASP A 41 0.05 -5.50 11.83
CA ASP A 41 0.96 -6.35 12.60
C ASP A 41 0.61 -6.35 14.10
N CYS A 42 -0.66 -6.60 14.40
CA CYS A 42 -1.20 -6.67 15.75
C CYS A 42 -1.16 -5.32 16.49
N SER A 43 -1.66 -4.26 15.87
CA SER A 43 -1.77 -2.95 16.52
C SER A 43 -2.60 -3.02 17.82
N SER A 44 -2.10 -2.39 18.88
CA SER A 44 -2.82 -2.18 20.13
C SER A 44 -3.58 -0.85 20.16
N ASP A 45 -3.22 0.08 19.28
CA ASP A 45 -3.80 1.41 19.15
C ASP A 45 -5.20 1.34 18.52
N GLU A 46 -6.21 1.77 19.25
CA GLU A 46 -7.61 1.77 18.80
C GLU A 46 -7.85 2.73 17.62
N GLU A 47 -7.08 3.82 17.53
CA GLU A 47 -7.20 4.76 16.42
C GLU A 47 -6.78 4.10 15.09
N THR A 48 -5.64 3.38 15.07
CA THR A 48 -5.20 2.61 13.90
C THR A 48 -6.26 1.60 13.46
N LYS A 49 -6.79 0.82 14.39
CA LYS A 49 -7.83 -0.18 14.10
C LYS A 49 -9.09 0.45 13.52
N ARG A 50 -9.55 1.56 14.08
CA ARG A 50 -10.72 2.29 13.61
C ARG A 50 -10.51 2.80 12.18
N ILE A 51 -9.36 3.40 11.90
CA ILE A 51 -9.02 3.91 10.56
C ILE A 51 -9.02 2.77 9.53
N LEU A 52 -8.38 1.64 9.84
CA LEU A 52 -8.33 0.47 8.97
C LEU A 52 -9.73 -0.06 8.65
N ASN A 53 -10.57 -0.18 9.69
CA ASN A 53 -11.95 -0.63 9.51
C ASN A 53 -12.76 0.35 8.65
N ASP A 54 -12.65 1.64 8.90
CA ASP A 54 -13.37 2.68 8.15
C ASP A 54 -13.01 2.64 6.65
N PHE A 55 -11.73 2.56 6.31
CA PHE A 55 -11.29 2.49 4.91
C PHE A 55 -11.71 1.20 4.23
N SER A 56 -11.60 0.06 4.89
CA SER A 56 -12.01 -1.24 4.32
C SER A 56 -13.51 -1.31 4.01
N LEU A 57 -14.35 -0.57 4.75
CA LEU A 57 -15.79 -0.49 4.51
C LEU A 57 -16.15 0.52 3.40
N LYS A 58 -15.34 1.57 3.21
CA LYS A 58 -15.65 2.67 2.29
C LYS A 58 -15.10 2.47 0.87
N ASP A 59 -14.00 1.74 0.71
CA ASP A 59 -13.36 1.54 -0.59
C ASP A 59 -13.04 0.05 -0.80
N CYS A 60 -13.65 -0.55 -1.81
CA CYS A 60 -13.49 -1.97 -2.11
C CYS A 60 -12.08 -2.36 -2.57
N ARG A 61 -11.22 -1.39 -2.90
CA ARG A 61 -9.81 -1.64 -3.23
C ARG A 61 -8.94 -1.87 -2.00
N VAL A 62 -9.44 -1.53 -0.81
CA VAL A 62 -8.72 -1.67 0.46
C VAL A 62 -9.03 -3.03 1.09
N ASN A 63 -8.00 -3.85 1.23
CA ASN A 63 -8.07 -5.15 1.87
C ASN A 63 -7.15 -5.18 3.08
N VAL A 64 -7.70 -5.39 4.27
CA VAL A 64 -6.96 -5.41 5.53
C VAL A 64 -6.86 -6.83 6.07
N THR A 65 -5.65 -7.23 6.43
CA THR A 65 -5.37 -8.47 7.16
C THR A 65 -4.85 -8.12 8.55
N TYR A 66 -5.46 -8.68 9.58
CA TYR A 66 -5.07 -8.47 10.97
C TYR A 66 -4.27 -9.68 11.47
N LEU A 67 -3.02 -9.48 11.88
CA LEU A 67 -2.20 -10.52 12.49
C LEU A 67 -2.55 -10.67 13.97
N LYS A 68 -2.41 -11.89 14.49
CA LYS A 68 -2.70 -12.21 15.90
C LYS A 68 -1.56 -11.86 16.87
N SER A 69 -0.37 -11.63 16.33
CA SER A 69 0.83 -11.24 17.08
C SER A 69 1.75 -10.40 16.21
N ASN A 70 2.60 -9.59 16.83
CA ASN A 70 3.56 -8.76 16.13
C ASN A 70 4.76 -9.60 15.65
N HIS A 71 5.06 -9.48 14.36
CA HIS A 71 6.16 -10.19 13.70
C HIS A 71 7.15 -9.26 12.97
N GLY A 72 6.88 -7.97 12.93
CA GLY A 72 7.68 -6.97 12.24
C GLY A 72 7.25 -6.69 10.80
N PRO A 73 7.74 -5.57 10.22
CA PRO A 73 7.26 -5.07 8.93
C PRO A 73 7.60 -6.01 7.76
N SER A 74 8.72 -6.70 7.79
CA SER A 74 9.11 -7.63 6.73
C SER A 74 8.16 -8.82 6.63
N TYR A 75 7.75 -9.37 7.77
CA TYR A 75 6.76 -10.45 7.82
C TYR A 75 5.41 -9.97 7.30
N ALA A 76 4.96 -8.80 7.76
CA ALA A 76 3.70 -8.20 7.31
C ALA A 76 3.70 -7.95 5.79
N ARG A 77 4.81 -7.43 5.22
CA ARG A 77 4.96 -7.28 3.76
C ARG A 77 4.86 -8.61 3.02
N ASN A 78 5.50 -9.67 3.51
CA ASN A 78 5.43 -10.99 2.88
C ASN A 78 3.99 -11.53 2.87
N ILE A 79 3.25 -11.39 3.96
CA ILE A 79 1.83 -11.78 4.02
C ILE A 79 1.00 -11.01 2.98
N ALA A 80 1.23 -9.71 2.83
CA ALA A 80 0.54 -8.91 1.82
C ALA A 80 0.92 -9.35 0.39
N ILE A 81 2.20 -9.63 0.13
CA ILE A 81 2.68 -10.10 -1.18
C ILE A 81 2.03 -11.44 -1.56
N GLU A 82 1.89 -12.36 -0.62
CA GLU A 82 1.22 -13.66 -0.86
C GLU A 82 -0.24 -13.51 -1.27
N LYS A 83 -0.89 -12.43 -0.87
CA LYS A 83 -2.29 -12.10 -1.23
C LYS A 83 -2.43 -11.26 -2.49
N ALA A 84 -1.33 -10.75 -3.02
CA ALA A 84 -1.34 -9.88 -4.19
C ALA A 84 -1.85 -10.60 -5.44
N THR A 85 -2.76 -9.94 -6.16
CA THR A 85 -3.32 -10.44 -7.42
C THR A 85 -2.81 -9.68 -8.63
N GLY A 86 -2.15 -8.54 -8.41
CA GLY A 86 -1.65 -7.67 -9.45
C GLY A 86 -0.42 -8.20 -10.17
N ARG A 87 -0.28 -7.76 -11.41
CA ARG A 87 0.93 -8.00 -12.21
C ARG A 87 2.15 -7.28 -11.63
N TYR A 88 1.90 -6.14 -10.99
CA TYR A 88 2.95 -5.30 -10.40
C TYR A 88 2.75 -5.19 -8.88
N ILE A 89 3.86 -5.13 -8.17
CA ILE A 89 3.91 -4.89 -6.73
C ILE A 89 4.50 -3.50 -6.50
N ALA A 90 3.82 -2.67 -5.72
CA ALA A 90 4.33 -1.40 -5.24
C ALA A 90 4.37 -1.39 -3.71
N PHE A 91 5.29 -0.64 -3.12
CA PHE A 91 5.42 -0.53 -1.68
C PHE A 91 5.08 0.89 -1.22
N CYS A 92 4.36 1.00 -0.11
CA CYS A 92 4.09 2.25 0.58
C CYS A 92 4.00 1.96 2.07
N ASP A 93 4.88 2.52 2.86
CA ASP A 93 4.80 2.39 4.31
C ASP A 93 3.64 3.24 4.87
N SER A 94 3.11 2.84 6.02
CA SER A 94 1.87 3.41 6.58
C SER A 94 1.99 4.83 7.10
N ASP A 95 3.19 5.38 7.14
CA ASP A 95 3.52 6.78 7.49
C ASP A 95 4.08 7.60 6.32
N ASP A 96 4.20 6.98 5.13
CA ASP A 96 4.65 7.63 3.91
C ASP A 96 3.48 8.08 3.02
N LYS A 97 3.76 8.98 2.08
CA LYS A 97 2.80 9.44 1.06
C LYS A 97 3.40 9.31 -0.33
N LEU A 98 2.62 8.76 -1.24
CA LEU A 98 2.99 8.68 -2.65
C LEU A 98 2.62 9.98 -3.38
N HIS A 99 3.51 10.45 -4.27
CA HIS A 99 3.15 11.49 -5.23
C HIS A 99 2.00 10.99 -6.13
N PRO A 100 1.01 11.82 -6.49
CA PRO A 100 -0.19 11.37 -7.22
C PRO A 100 0.08 10.62 -8.52
N GLN A 101 1.14 10.92 -9.23
CA GLN A 101 1.50 10.29 -10.50
C GLN A 101 2.57 9.19 -10.39
N LYS A 102 2.95 8.80 -9.15
CA LYS A 102 4.08 7.88 -8.94
C LYS A 102 3.87 6.55 -9.66
N ILE A 103 2.76 5.88 -9.40
CA ILE A 103 2.49 4.54 -9.96
C ILE A 103 2.36 4.61 -11.49
N GLU A 104 1.63 5.58 -12.03
CA GLU A 104 1.46 5.75 -13.46
C GLU A 104 2.81 5.93 -14.19
N LYS A 105 3.66 6.82 -13.66
CA LYS A 105 4.99 7.06 -14.24
C LYS A 105 5.90 5.83 -14.17
N GLN A 106 5.85 5.11 -13.06
CA GLN A 106 6.65 3.89 -12.89
C GLN A 106 6.17 2.76 -13.81
N ILE A 107 4.87 2.52 -13.93
CA ILE A 107 4.33 1.52 -14.86
C ILE A 107 4.70 1.86 -16.30
N ASN A 108 4.52 3.11 -16.72
CA ASN A 108 4.90 3.55 -18.06
C ASN A 108 6.39 3.32 -18.34
N LEU A 109 7.23 3.62 -17.37
CA LEU A 109 8.68 3.40 -17.49
C LEU A 109 9.02 1.92 -17.62
N MET A 110 8.42 1.08 -16.77
CA MET A 110 8.68 -0.37 -16.76
C MET A 110 8.24 -1.02 -18.08
N GLU A 111 7.07 -0.66 -18.60
CA GLU A 111 6.56 -1.19 -19.85
C GLU A 111 7.38 -0.73 -21.06
N ASN A 112 7.81 0.55 -21.09
CA ASN A 112 8.58 1.10 -22.20
C ASN A 112 10.05 0.65 -22.22
N LYS A 113 10.60 0.32 -21.06
CA LYS A 113 12.02 -0.05 -20.91
C LYS A 113 12.25 -1.55 -20.67
N ASP A 114 11.18 -2.33 -20.60
CA ASP A 114 11.23 -3.76 -20.28
C ASP A 114 12.09 -4.04 -19.06
N CYS A 115 11.85 -3.29 -17.97
CA CYS A 115 12.59 -3.44 -16.72
C CYS A 115 11.73 -4.09 -15.64
N ALA A 116 12.36 -4.97 -14.85
CA ALA A 116 11.69 -5.71 -13.79
C ALA A 116 11.52 -4.91 -12.49
N LEU A 117 12.28 -3.84 -12.31
CA LEU A 117 12.29 -3.02 -11.09
C LEU A 117 12.42 -1.54 -11.44
N CYS A 118 11.64 -0.72 -10.77
CA CYS A 118 11.70 0.73 -10.87
C CYS A 118 11.67 1.35 -9.47
N CYS A 119 12.55 2.29 -9.22
CA CYS A 119 12.55 3.10 -7.99
C CYS A 119 12.51 4.59 -8.33
N CYS A 120 12.18 5.41 -7.35
CA CYS A 120 12.14 6.87 -7.48
C CYS A 120 12.85 7.54 -6.29
N THR A 121 13.10 8.82 -6.42
CA THR A 121 13.56 9.66 -5.31
C THR A 121 12.45 9.91 -4.30
N TYR A 122 12.82 10.36 -3.12
CA TYR A 122 11.90 10.75 -2.05
C TYR A 122 12.26 12.13 -1.50
N CYS A 123 11.27 12.75 -0.85
CA CYS A 123 11.47 13.95 -0.05
C CYS A 123 11.13 13.63 1.40
N ILE A 124 11.89 14.20 2.32
CA ILE A 124 11.52 14.18 3.74
C ILE A 124 10.61 15.39 3.97
N CYS A 125 9.43 15.16 4.52
CA CYS A 125 8.49 16.21 4.90
C CYS A 125 8.52 16.35 6.43
N ASP A 126 8.84 17.57 6.89
CA ASP A 126 8.80 17.91 8.32
C ASP A 126 7.35 18.12 8.82
#